data_0128e7eff5ad6aee33dcdde5bd51be0d
#
_entry.id   0128e7eff5ad6aee33dcdde5bd51be0d
#
_cell.length_a   1.000
_cell.length_b   1.000
_cell.length_c   1.000
_cell.angle_alpha   90.00
_cell.angle_beta   90.00
_cell.angle_gamma   90.00
#
_symmetry.space_group_name_H-M   'P 1'
#
loop_
_entity.id
_entity.type
_entity.pdbx_description
1 polymer ?
#
loop_
_entity_poly.entity_id
_entity_poly.type
_entity_poly.pdbx_seq_one_letter_code
_entity_poly.pdbx_strand_id
1 'polypeptide(L)'
;MRHQKSGRKLNRNSAHRKALFKNLSLALIEHEIIKTTVPKAKELKKYLEPLITVSKNDSVANRRRVFDKLRCKKSVGKLFEEIGPKSS
;
A
#
# COMPACT_ATOMS: atom_id res chain seq x y z
N MET A 1 28.48 -12.39 5.65
CA MET A 1 27.69 -12.67 4.50
C MET A 1 26.73 -11.58 4.17
N ARG A 2 26.90 -11.06 3.00
CA ARG A 2 26.16 -9.89 2.61
C ARG A 2 24.67 -10.13 2.59
N HIS A 3 24.24 -11.26 2.02
CA HIS A 3 22.85 -11.52 1.92
C HIS A 3 22.20 -11.77 3.26
N GLN A 4 22.92 -12.34 4.20
CA GLN A 4 22.40 -12.46 5.54
C GLN A 4 22.31 -11.11 6.23
N LYS A 5 23.28 -10.25 6.00
CA LYS A 5 23.22 -8.90 6.54
C LYS A 5 22.00 -8.16 5.98
N SER A 6 21.76 -8.30 4.69
CA SER A 6 20.58 -7.69 4.08
C SER A 6 19.30 -8.21 4.68
N GLY A 7 19.23 -9.53 4.90
CA GLY A 7 18.05 -10.13 5.49
C GLY A 7 17.81 -9.64 6.89
N ARG A 8 18.87 -9.57 7.70
CA ARG A 8 18.76 -9.05 9.06
C ARG A 8 18.37 -7.59 9.08
N LYS A 9 18.94 -6.82 8.18
CA LYS A 9 18.61 -5.41 8.08
C LYS A 9 17.15 -5.23 7.73
N LEU A 10 16.63 -6.03 6.80
CA LEU A 10 15.23 -6.00 6.44
C LEU A 10 14.34 -6.37 7.61
N ASN A 11 14.71 -7.39 8.35
CA ASN A 11 13.94 -7.80 9.51
C ASN A 11 13.90 -6.70 10.57
N ARG A 12 15.04 -6.09 10.82
CA ARG A 12 15.16 -5.03 11.81
C ARG A 12 14.34 -3.81 11.41
N ASN A 13 14.28 -3.53 10.12
CA ASN A 13 13.60 -2.35 9.60
C ASN A 13 12.21 -2.64 9.03
N SER A 14 11.69 -3.84 9.24
CA SER A 14 10.42 -4.21 8.62
C SER A 14 9.27 -3.31 9.06
N ALA A 15 9.23 -2.93 10.33
CA ALA A 15 8.19 -2.05 10.83
C ALA A 15 8.28 -0.67 10.18
N HIS A 16 9.49 -0.14 10.04
CA HIS A 16 9.71 1.14 9.38
C HIS A 16 9.33 1.07 7.91
N ARG A 17 9.66 -0.03 7.24
CA ARG A 17 9.31 -0.21 5.84
C ARG A 17 7.80 -0.28 5.66
N LYS A 18 7.12 -1.02 6.52
CA LYS A 18 5.66 -1.10 6.47
C LYS A 18 5.04 0.26 6.68
N ALA A 19 5.53 1.02 7.65
CA ALA A 19 5.03 2.37 7.92
C ALA A 19 5.28 3.30 6.73
N LEU A 20 6.47 3.22 6.13
CA LEU A 20 6.81 4.02 4.97
C LEU A 20 5.85 3.75 3.81
N PHE A 21 5.66 2.49 3.47
CA PHE A 21 4.82 2.14 2.32
C PHE A 21 3.34 2.37 2.61
N LYS A 22 2.91 2.20 3.86
CA LYS A 22 1.56 2.58 4.24
C LYS A 22 1.36 4.08 4.03
N ASN A 23 2.29 4.90 4.51
CA ASN A 23 2.19 6.36 4.37
C ASN A 23 2.26 6.80 2.91
N LEU A 24 3.13 6.19 2.11
CA LEU A 24 3.20 6.49 0.68
C LEU A 24 1.91 6.09 -0.03
N SER A 25 1.32 4.96 0.36
CA SER A 25 0.05 4.52 -0.20
C SER A 25 -1.07 5.49 0.14
N LEU A 26 -1.12 5.96 1.39
CA LEU A 26 -2.13 6.93 1.80
C LEU A 26 -1.99 8.23 1.02
N ALA A 27 -0.76 8.70 0.83
CA ALA A 27 -0.51 9.91 0.07
C ALA A 27 -0.90 9.74 -1.39
N LEU A 28 -0.57 8.58 -1.97
CA LEU A 28 -0.92 8.30 -3.35
C LEU A 28 -2.43 8.23 -3.56
N ILE A 29 -3.13 7.58 -2.64
CA ILE A 29 -4.58 7.48 -2.70
C ILE A 29 -5.21 8.87 -2.59
N GLU A 30 -4.70 9.70 -1.67
CA GLU A 30 -5.24 11.03 -1.47
C GLU A 30 -5.00 11.96 -2.65
N HIS A 31 -3.78 11.98 -3.15
CA HIS A 31 -3.37 12.93 -4.20
C HIS A 31 -3.34 12.33 -5.61
N GLU A 32 -3.41 11.02 -5.71
CA GLU A 32 -3.34 10.25 -6.95
C GLU A 32 -2.03 10.41 -7.71
N ILE A 33 -1.09 11.16 -7.15
CA ILE A 33 0.26 11.28 -7.70
C ILE A 33 1.21 11.68 -6.58
N ILE A 34 2.40 11.09 -6.56
CA ILE A 34 3.44 11.43 -5.60
C ILE A 34 4.79 11.41 -6.27
N LYS A 35 5.76 12.09 -5.67
CA LYS A 35 7.15 12.02 -6.10
C LYS A 35 7.91 11.10 -5.16
N THR A 36 8.65 10.17 -5.73
CA THR A 36 9.47 9.25 -4.96
C THR A 36 10.57 8.69 -5.86
N THR A 37 11.49 7.94 -5.29
CA THR A 37 12.56 7.33 -6.07
C THR A 37 12.02 6.12 -6.83
N VAL A 38 12.70 5.75 -7.94
CA VAL A 38 12.29 4.59 -8.74
C VAL A 38 12.25 3.30 -7.91
N PRO A 39 13.27 2.98 -7.09
CA PRO A 39 13.20 1.78 -6.26
C PRO A 39 12.00 1.78 -5.32
N LYS A 40 11.71 2.92 -4.68
CA LYS A 40 10.56 3.02 -3.78
C LYS A 40 9.25 2.89 -4.53
N ALA A 41 9.19 3.45 -5.74
CA ALA A 41 7.97 3.33 -6.56
C ALA A 41 7.68 1.87 -6.91
N LYS A 42 8.72 1.11 -7.27
CA LYS A 42 8.56 -0.31 -7.59
C LYS A 42 8.09 -1.11 -6.39
N GLU A 43 8.65 -0.83 -5.21
CA GLU A 43 8.21 -1.51 -3.98
C GLU A 43 6.81 -1.10 -3.59
N LEU A 44 6.48 0.18 -3.75
CA LEU A 44 5.14 0.68 -3.46
C LEU A 44 4.11 0.00 -4.34
N LYS A 45 4.43 -0.21 -5.61
CA LYS A 45 3.54 -0.90 -6.53
C LYS A 45 3.21 -2.30 -6.03
N LYS A 46 4.23 -3.04 -5.57
CA LYS A 46 4.03 -4.38 -5.02
C LYS A 46 3.14 -4.37 -3.78
N TYR A 47 3.25 -3.32 -2.97
CA TYR A 47 2.45 -3.18 -1.76
C TYR A 47 1.00 -2.82 -2.10
N LEU A 48 0.81 -1.91 -3.03
CA LEU A 48 -0.50 -1.31 -3.30
C LEU A 48 -1.34 -2.11 -4.30
N GLU A 49 -0.74 -2.77 -5.26
CA GLU A 49 -1.49 -3.52 -6.27
C GLU A 49 -2.46 -4.55 -5.68
N PRO A 50 -2.06 -5.36 -4.68
CA PRO A 50 -3.02 -6.29 -4.08
C PRO A 50 -4.21 -5.59 -3.47
N LEU A 51 -4.00 -4.41 -2.86
CA LEU A 51 -5.08 -3.63 -2.27
C LEU A 51 -6.04 -3.11 -3.32
N ILE A 52 -5.50 -2.64 -4.44
CA ILE A 52 -6.32 -2.18 -5.56
C ILE A 52 -7.13 -3.34 -6.13
N THR A 53 -6.52 -4.50 -6.28
CA THR A 53 -7.21 -5.68 -6.79
C THR A 53 -8.37 -6.06 -5.89
N VAL A 54 -8.17 -6.05 -4.58
CA VAL A 54 -9.24 -6.34 -3.62
C VAL A 54 -10.34 -5.28 -3.71
N SER A 55 -9.96 -4.03 -3.95
CA SER A 55 -10.92 -2.92 -4.00
C SER A 55 -11.83 -2.94 -5.22
N LYS A 56 -11.51 -3.74 -6.23
CA LYS A 56 -12.39 -3.88 -7.40
C LYS A 56 -13.69 -4.60 -7.06
N ASN A 57 -13.70 -5.33 -5.96
CA ASN A 57 -14.89 -6.04 -5.50
C ASN A 57 -15.28 -5.50 -4.13
N ASP A 58 -16.22 -4.56 -4.11
CA ASP A 58 -16.62 -3.88 -2.88
C ASP A 58 -17.47 -4.79 -2.00
N SER A 59 -16.99 -5.09 -0.84
CA SER A 59 -17.71 -5.84 0.18
C SER A 59 -17.19 -5.41 1.54
N VAL A 60 -17.98 -5.68 2.58
CA VAL A 60 -17.58 -5.36 3.94
C VAL A 60 -16.29 -6.10 4.30
N ALA A 61 -16.20 -7.37 3.92
CA ALA A 61 -15.01 -8.17 4.20
C ALA A 61 -13.77 -7.59 3.51
N ASN A 62 -13.91 -7.20 2.24
CA ASN A 62 -12.79 -6.63 1.50
C ASN A 62 -12.39 -5.27 2.03
N ARG A 63 -13.35 -4.43 2.42
CA ARG A 63 -13.03 -3.14 3.04
C ARG A 63 -12.28 -3.32 4.35
N ARG A 64 -12.66 -4.32 5.14
CA ARG A 64 -11.93 -4.63 6.38
C ARG A 64 -10.51 -5.08 6.11
N ARG A 65 -10.31 -5.89 5.09
CA ARG A 65 -8.96 -6.36 4.71
C ARG A 65 -8.05 -5.20 4.34
N VAL A 66 -8.57 -4.28 3.54
CA VAL A 66 -7.80 -3.10 3.14
C VAL A 66 -7.59 -2.18 4.34
N PHE A 67 -8.61 -1.98 5.17
CA PHE A 67 -8.48 -1.16 6.37
C PHE A 67 -7.41 -1.70 7.32
N ASP A 68 -7.29 -3.02 7.44
CA ASP A 68 -6.26 -3.62 8.29
C ASP A 68 -4.86 -3.20 7.87
N LYS A 69 -4.68 -2.93 6.59
CA LYS A 69 -3.38 -2.48 6.05
C LYS A 69 -3.21 -0.97 6.16
N LEU A 70 -4.22 -0.21 5.78
CA LEU A 70 -4.11 1.24 5.65
C LEU A 70 -4.49 2.02 6.90
N ARG A 71 -5.41 1.48 7.71
CA ARG A 71 -5.86 2.13 8.94
C ARG A 71 -6.41 3.54 8.75
N CYS A 72 -7.02 3.81 7.61
CA CYS A 72 -7.61 5.10 7.31
C CYS A 72 -8.92 4.90 6.58
N LYS A 73 -10.02 5.18 7.25
CA LYS A 73 -11.36 4.98 6.67
C LYS A 73 -11.58 5.79 5.41
N LYS A 74 -11.12 7.03 5.41
CA LYS A 74 -11.28 7.91 4.27
C LYS A 74 -10.58 7.34 3.03
N SER A 75 -9.36 6.87 3.20
CA SER A 75 -8.60 6.29 2.10
C SER A 75 -9.20 4.98 1.62
N VAL A 76 -9.70 4.15 2.53
CA VAL A 76 -10.39 2.93 2.16
C VAL A 76 -11.63 3.26 1.33
N GLY A 77 -12.42 4.23 1.78
CA GLY A 77 -13.60 4.65 1.03
C GLY A 77 -13.25 5.11 -0.37
N LYS A 78 -12.25 5.97 -0.51
CA LYS A 78 -11.84 6.45 -1.81
C LYS A 78 -11.34 5.31 -2.70
N LEU A 79 -10.58 4.38 -2.13
CA LEU A 79 -10.05 3.26 -2.89
C LEU A 79 -11.18 2.41 -3.49
N PHE A 80 -12.20 2.10 -2.70
CA PHE A 80 -13.29 1.26 -3.16
C PHE A 80 -14.29 2.00 -4.04
N GLU A 81 -14.51 3.28 -3.79
CA GLU A 81 -15.54 4.04 -4.52
C GLU A 81 -15.02 4.67 -5.80
N GLU A 82 -13.73 5.05 -5.83
CA GLU A 82 -13.19 5.78 -6.97
C GLU A 82 -12.08 5.04 -7.69
N ILE A 83 -11.06 4.59 -6.97
CA ILE A 83 -9.85 4.05 -7.59
C ILE A 83 -10.04 2.62 -8.09
N GLY A 84 -10.63 1.76 -7.28
CA GLY A 84 -10.85 0.37 -7.66
C GLY A 84 -11.65 0.24 -8.95
N PRO A 85 -12.81 0.91 -9.07
CA PRO A 85 -13.61 0.83 -10.29
C PRO A 85 -12.87 1.32 -11.53
N LYS A 86 -12.00 2.32 -11.39
CA LYS A 86 -11.24 2.85 -12.52
C LYS A 86 -10.10 1.95 -12.97
N SER A 87 -9.74 0.99 -12.13
CA SER A 87 -8.55 0.14 -12.38
C SER A 87 -8.87 -1.14 -13.12
N SER A 88 -10.08 -1.32 -13.53
CA SER A 88 -10.49 -2.55 -14.22
C SER A 88 -9.90 -2.68 -15.62
#